data_78c22757fff74c47a88bf9ea5bc7cdc0
#
_entry.id   78c22757fff74c47a88bf9ea5bc7cdc0
#
_cell.length_a   1.000
_cell.length_b   1.000
_cell.length_c   1.000
_cell.angle_alpha   90.00
_cell.angle_beta   90.00
_cell.angle_gamma   90.00
#
_symmetry.space_group_name_H-M   'P 1'
#
loop_
_entity.id
_entity.type
_entity.pdbx_description
1 polymer ?
#
loop_
_entity_poly.entity_id
_entity_poly.type
_entity_poly.pdbx_seq_one_letter_code
_entity_poly.pdbx_strand_id
1 'polypeptide(L)'
;IHNEEKRIEKIIIPPMVPIFNKIHQPLLAFSPTDNILNGFHAARWCLNKQLHQQAITLLQETVVSLLCKENGLDLLDKNQRILINKAFTIVSDKIPESKWILSEDGAEASEKQKETIKHLIQHPVIIGLANTFKEITNIRNDFNHAGEDRGGARGVKSITSGIDKYLNITLDYLGISNSAATSPTQPQPQSALFVNLSNHPSSTWQSAQLEAAKQYGEIIDIDFPAVDALCLPERVDQLANQYALDIINRGAPTCLTAHVMGEMTLTFRIVELLKAQGIRCVASTTERIVTNLPDNRKETQFTFVQFREY
;
A
#
# COMPACT_ATOMS: atom_id res chain seq x y z
N ILE A 1 12.83 7.58 11.82
CA ILE A 1 11.37 7.86 11.73
C ILE A 1 10.67 7.26 12.95
N HIS A 2 10.70 5.95 13.18
CA HIS A 2 9.98 5.27 14.29
C HIS A 2 10.30 5.79 15.70
N ASN A 3 11.54 6.21 15.99
CA ASN A 3 11.91 6.77 17.30
C ASN A 3 11.47 8.24 17.47
N GLU A 4 11.37 8.97 16.38
CA GLU A 4 10.83 10.34 16.39
C GLU A 4 9.31 10.36 16.49
N GLU A 5 8.62 9.35 15.95
CA GLU A 5 7.16 9.21 16.04
C GLU A 5 6.68 9.16 17.49
N LYS A 6 7.29 8.29 18.33
CA LYS A 6 6.97 8.21 19.77
C LYS A 6 7.24 9.49 20.55
N ARG A 7 8.11 10.35 20.03
CA ARG A 7 8.42 11.65 20.61
C ARG A 7 7.45 12.72 20.15
N ILE A 8 7.00 12.65 18.90
CA ILE A 8 6.04 13.58 18.31
C ILE A 8 4.64 13.34 18.87
N GLU A 9 4.21 12.09 19.06
CA GLU A 9 2.92 11.73 19.68
C GLU A 9 2.70 12.38 21.06
N LYS A 10 3.78 12.62 21.82
CA LYS A 10 3.71 13.29 23.12
C LYS A 10 3.59 14.82 23.04
N ILE A 11 3.77 15.41 21.86
CA ILE A 11 3.87 16.87 21.68
C ILE A 11 2.72 17.41 20.84
N ILE A 12 1.99 16.55 20.11
CA ILE A 12 0.93 16.97 19.21
C ILE A 12 -0.28 17.44 20.01
N ILE A 13 -0.67 18.69 19.80
CA ILE A 13 -1.91 19.23 20.34
C ILE A 13 -3.12 18.60 19.61
N PRO A 14 -4.23 18.29 20.32
CA PRO A 14 -5.36 17.55 19.76
C PRO A 14 -5.88 18.02 18.40
N PRO A 15 -5.97 19.32 18.08
CA PRO A 15 -6.40 19.78 16.75
C PRO A 15 -5.47 19.40 15.59
N MET A 16 -4.21 19.04 15.85
CA MET A 16 -3.24 18.64 14.84
C MET A 16 -3.24 17.14 14.54
N VAL A 17 -3.88 16.33 15.37
CA VAL A 17 -3.94 14.87 15.19
C VAL A 17 -4.45 14.46 13.79
N PRO A 18 -5.50 15.04 13.21
CA PRO A 18 -5.94 14.70 11.87
C PRO A 18 -4.90 15.02 10.78
N ILE A 19 -4.14 16.10 10.96
CA ILE A 19 -3.06 16.49 10.04
C ILE A 19 -1.90 15.51 10.14
N PHE A 20 -1.51 15.18 11.37
CA PHE A 20 -0.47 14.19 11.64
C PHE A 20 -0.83 12.83 11.04
N ASN A 21 -2.04 12.35 11.24
CA ASN A 21 -2.51 11.09 10.67
C ASN A 21 -2.47 11.09 9.13
N LYS A 22 -2.84 12.19 8.48
CA LYS A 22 -2.71 12.32 7.02
C LYS A 22 -1.27 12.25 6.51
N ILE A 23 -0.31 12.69 7.31
CA ILE A 23 1.13 12.61 6.99
C ILE A 23 1.66 11.22 7.33
N HIS A 24 1.23 10.65 8.45
CA HIS A 24 1.73 9.39 8.98
C HIS A 24 1.29 8.18 8.14
N GLN A 25 0.02 8.14 7.72
CA GLN A 25 -0.54 7.04 6.93
C GLN A 25 0.31 6.64 5.71
N PRO A 26 0.72 7.56 4.83
CA PRO A 26 1.58 7.22 3.70
C PRO A 26 2.97 6.71 4.12
N LEU A 27 3.43 7.04 5.34
CA LEU A 27 4.74 6.65 5.84
C LEU A 27 4.78 5.23 6.42
N LEU A 28 3.62 4.64 6.74
CA LEU A 28 3.53 3.27 7.27
C LEU A 28 4.06 2.20 6.28
N ALA A 29 4.03 2.49 4.99
CA ALA A 29 4.59 1.62 3.97
C ALA A 29 6.12 1.55 3.99
N PHE A 30 6.79 2.53 4.63
CA PHE A 30 8.24 2.64 4.59
C PHE A 30 8.89 1.84 5.72
N SER A 31 9.82 0.97 5.36
CA SER A 31 10.64 0.21 6.32
C SER A 31 11.77 1.08 6.88
N PRO A 32 12.03 1.05 8.20
CA PRO A 32 13.20 1.75 8.76
C PRO A 32 14.54 1.14 8.34
N THR A 33 14.54 -0.08 7.81
CA THR A 33 15.76 -0.87 7.55
C THR A 33 15.96 -1.26 6.09
N ASP A 34 14.94 -1.14 5.23
CA ASP A 34 15.03 -1.53 3.82
C ASP A 34 14.87 -0.32 2.87
N ASN A 35 16.01 0.27 2.51
CA ASN A 35 16.04 1.41 1.61
C ASN A 35 15.64 1.08 0.17
N ILE A 36 15.85 -0.15 -0.28
CA ILE A 36 15.45 -0.58 -1.64
C ILE A 36 13.92 -0.68 -1.72
N LEU A 37 13.29 -1.35 -0.76
CA LEU A 37 11.84 -1.41 -0.67
C LEU A 37 11.23 -0.01 -0.56
N ASN A 38 11.83 0.86 0.25
CA ASN A 38 11.41 2.25 0.39
C ASN A 38 11.47 3.02 -0.94
N GLY A 39 12.42 2.73 -1.80
CA GLY A 39 12.51 3.34 -3.14
C GLY A 39 11.27 3.00 -4.00
N PHE A 40 10.82 1.75 -3.98
CA PHE A 40 9.59 1.34 -4.69
C PHE A 40 8.34 1.96 -4.07
N HIS A 41 8.24 2.03 -2.73
CA HIS A 41 7.14 2.70 -2.04
C HIS A 41 7.12 4.21 -2.36
N ALA A 42 8.28 4.86 -2.42
CA ALA A 42 8.40 6.27 -2.79
C ALA A 42 7.96 6.49 -4.25
N ALA A 43 8.34 5.63 -5.19
CA ALA A 43 7.89 5.70 -6.58
C ALA A 43 6.36 5.60 -6.67
N ARG A 44 5.74 4.63 -5.97
CA ARG A 44 4.28 4.47 -5.89
C ARG A 44 3.61 5.69 -5.27
N TRP A 45 4.14 6.19 -4.16
CA TRP A 45 3.62 7.38 -3.50
C TRP A 45 3.66 8.61 -4.42
N CYS A 46 4.77 8.84 -5.12
CA CYS A 46 4.89 9.92 -6.10
C CYS A 46 3.87 9.78 -7.24
N LEU A 47 3.67 8.58 -7.76
CA LEU A 47 2.67 8.32 -8.79
C LEU A 47 1.26 8.68 -8.31
N ASN A 48 0.88 8.27 -7.11
CA ASN A 48 -0.40 8.58 -6.49
C ASN A 48 -0.61 10.08 -6.24
N LYS A 49 0.47 10.83 -6.10
CA LYS A 49 0.46 12.31 -5.96
C LYS A 49 0.61 13.04 -7.29
N GLN A 50 0.53 12.32 -8.42
CA GLN A 50 0.72 12.86 -9.78
C GLN A 50 2.11 13.50 -10.00
N LEU A 51 3.10 13.11 -9.20
CA LEU A 51 4.50 13.50 -9.34
C LEU A 51 5.22 12.53 -10.30
N HIS A 52 4.82 12.55 -11.57
CA HIS A 52 5.17 11.53 -12.56
C HIS A 52 6.67 11.44 -12.83
N GLN A 53 7.35 12.59 -12.96
CA GLN A 53 8.80 12.64 -13.18
C GLN A 53 9.56 12.02 -12.00
N GLN A 54 9.16 12.35 -10.78
CA GLN A 54 9.76 11.79 -9.56
C GLN A 54 9.49 10.29 -9.47
N ALA A 55 8.26 9.86 -9.76
CA ALA A 55 7.89 8.45 -9.73
C ALA A 55 8.75 7.60 -10.66
N ILE A 56 8.89 8.01 -11.93
CA ILE A 56 9.68 7.25 -12.91
C ILE A 56 11.19 7.26 -12.60
N THR A 57 11.69 8.39 -12.10
CA THR A 57 13.09 8.51 -11.68
C THR A 57 13.38 7.60 -10.48
N LEU A 58 12.54 7.63 -9.45
CA LEU A 58 12.68 6.75 -8.29
C LEU A 58 12.60 5.28 -8.66
N LEU A 59 11.67 4.90 -9.55
CA LEU A 59 11.55 3.54 -10.04
C LEU A 59 12.85 3.07 -10.71
N GLN A 60 13.37 3.85 -11.66
CA GLN A 60 14.61 3.51 -12.37
C GLN A 60 15.80 3.41 -11.42
N GLU A 61 16.02 4.42 -10.59
CA GLU A 61 17.14 4.45 -9.66
C GLU A 61 17.07 3.34 -8.60
N THR A 62 15.87 2.94 -8.19
CA THR A 62 15.68 1.84 -7.24
C THR A 62 16.02 0.48 -7.86
N VAL A 63 15.62 0.23 -9.12
CA VAL A 63 16.00 -0.99 -9.85
C VAL A 63 17.51 -1.07 -10.00
N VAL A 64 18.17 0.04 -10.37
CA VAL A 64 19.63 0.10 -10.47
C VAL A 64 20.28 -0.19 -9.13
N SER A 65 19.78 0.41 -8.04
CA SER A 65 20.31 0.20 -6.69
C SER A 65 20.13 -1.24 -6.19
N LEU A 66 18.97 -1.86 -6.49
CA LEU A 66 18.74 -3.28 -6.20
C LEU A 66 19.82 -4.15 -6.85
N LEU A 67 20.03 -3.96 -8.15
CA LEU A 67 21.00 -4.74 -8.90
C LEU A 67 22.44 -4.48 -8.49
N CYS A 68 22.80 -3.24 -8.12
CA CYS A 68 24.10 -2.96 -7.53
C CYS A 68 24.28 -3.78 -6.24
N LYS A 69 23.30 -3.75 -5.33
CA LYS A 69 23.35 -4.49 -4.07
C LYS A 69 23.47 -6.00 -4.29
N GLU A 70 22.68 -6.57 -5.19
CA GLU A 70 22.67 -8.02 -5.48
C GLU A 70 23.98 -8.50 -6.11
N ASN A 71 24.67 -7.63 -6.86
CA ASN A 71 25.93 -7.95 -7.54
C ASN A 71 27.19 -7.43 -6.81
N GLY A 72 27.05 -6.97 -5.56
CA GLY A 72 28.20 -6.49 -4.76
C GLY A 72 28.87 -5.24 -5.33
N LEU A 73 28.13 -4.42 -6.09
CA LEU A 73 28.59 -3.17 -6.65
C LEU A 73 28.32 -2.02 -5.66
N ASP A 74 29.15 -0.99 -5.71
CA ASP A 74 28.98 0.19 -4.86
C ASP A 74 27.78 1.02 -5.34
N LEU A 75 26.82 1.22 -4.44
CA LEU A 75 25.58 1.98 -4.68
C LEU A 75 25.86 3.46 -5.01
N LEU A 76 26.99 4.01 -4.57
CA LEU A 76 27.34 5.41 -4.73
C LEU A 76 28.34 5.63 -5.88
N ASP A 77 28.94 4.58 -6.41
CA ASP A 77 29.86 4.68 -7.55
C ASP A 77 29.08 4.84 -8.87
N LYS A 78 29.16 6.04 -9.45
CA LYS A 78 28.50 6.38 -10.70
C LYS A 78 28.87 5.39 -11.82
N ASN A 79 30.13 5.01 -11.95
CA ASN A 79 30.58 4.13 -13.02
C ASN A 79 29.99 2.72 -12.90
N GLN A 80 29.90 2.20 -11.67
CA GLN A 80 29.28 0.89 -11.45
C GLN A 80 27.76 0.92 -11.72
N ARG A 81 27.06 1.99 -11.33
CA ARG A 81 25.65 2.20 -11.69
C ARG A 81 25.43 2.27 -13.19
N ILE A 82 26.36 2.90 -13.95
CA ILE A 82 26.31 2.96 -15.41
C ILE A 82 26.37 1.57 -16.01
N LEU A 83 27.16 0.63 -15.48
CA LEU A 83 27.24 -0.73 -15.97
C LEU A 83 25.88 -1.45 -15.90
N ILE A 84 25.08 -1.22 -14.87
CA ILE A 84 23.71 -1.76 -14.79
C ILE A 84 22.85 -1.22 -15.95
N ASN A 85 22.86 0.09 -16.18
CA ASN A 85 22.11 0.70 -17.29
C ASN A 85 22.56 0.14 -18.65
N LYS A 86 23.89 -0.02 -18.85
CA LYS A 86 24.47 -0.60 -20.07
C LYS A 86 24.06 -2.05 -20.24
N ALA A 87 24.04 -2.85 -19.17
CA ALA A 87 23.59 -4.25 -19.24
C ALA A 87 22.14 -4.35 -19.71
N PHE A 88 21.23 -3.52 -19.17
CA PHE A 88 19.84 -3.45 -19.66
C PHE A 88 19.77 -3.10 -21.14
N THR A 89 20.52 -2.10 -21.58
CA THR A 89 20.56 -1.67 -23.00
C THR A 89 21.09 -2.78 -23.90
N ILE A 90 22.17 -3.46 -23.49
CA ILE A 90 22.77 -4.57 -24.25
C ILE A 90 21.75 -5.70 -24.44
N VAL A 91 21.04 -6.07 -23.39
CA VAL A 91 20.05 -7.16 -23.45
C VAL A 91 18.82 -6.75 -24.26
N SER A 92 18.25 -5.55 -24.02
CA SER A 92 17.05 -5.08 -24.74
C SER A 92 17.30 -4.91 -26.23
N ASP A 93 18.46 -4.39 -26.61
CA ASP A 93 18.79 -4.06 -28.02
C ASP A 93 19.61 -5.14 -28.68
N LYS A 94 19.92 -6.24 -27.96
CA LYS A 94 20.71 -7.38 -28.45
C LYS A 94 22.05 -6.95 -29.04
N ILE A 95 22.78 -6.06 -28.37
CA ILE A 95 24.03 -5.48 -28.84
C ILE A 95 25.14 -6.50 -28.72
N PRO A 96 25.83 -6.86 -29.84
CA PRO A 96 26.93 -7.83 -29.80
C PRO A 96 28.15 -7.25 -29.04
N GLU A 97 28.95 -8.14 -28.44
CA GLU A 97 30.09 -7.77 -27.57
C GLU A 97 31.07 -6.81 -28.30
N SER A 98 31.29 -6.98 -29.57
CA SER A 98 32.18 -6.12 -30.38
C SER A 98 31.73 -4.66 -30.50
N LYS A 99 30.48 -4.35 -30.09
CA LYS A 99 29.91 -2.98 -30.14
C LYS A 99 29.61 -2.42 -28.77
N TRP A 100 30.10 -3.04 -27.69
CA TRP A 100 29.83 -2.54 -26.34
C TRP A 100 30.60 -1.25 -26.07
N ILE A 101 29.85 -0.22 -25.64
CA ILE A 101 30.35 1.05 -25.11
C ILE A 101 29.96 1.12 -23.65
N LEU A 102 30.90 0.86 -22.74
CA LEU A 102 30.63 0.69 -21.30
C LEU A 102 30.87 1.96 -20.46
N SER A 103 31.48 2.98 -21.05
CA SER A 103 31.67 4.30 -20.43
C SER A 103 30.72 5.35 -21.03
N GLU A 104 30.55 6.50 -20.33
CA GLU A 104 29.76 7.62 -20.87
C GLU A 104 30.56 8.43 -21.92
N ASP A 105 31.87 8.51 -21.75
CA ASP A 105 32.79 9.26 -22.61
C ASP A 105 33.31 8.46 -23.82
N GLY A 106 32.87 7.23 -23.96
CA GLY A 106 33.33 6.33 -25.05
C GLY A 106 34.75 5.78 -24.85
N ALA A 107 35.34 5.95 -23.67
CA ALA A 107 36.64 5.38 -23.36
C ALA A 107 36.63 3.85 -23.44
N GLU A 108 37.78 3.25 -23.78
CA GLU A 108 37.93 1.81 -23.85
C GLU A 108 37.65 1.15 -22.49
N ALA A 109 36.77 0.16 -22.49
CA ALA A 109 36.37 -0.55 -21.28
C ALA A 109 37.53 -1.40 -20.72
N SER A 110 37.75 -1.31 -19.41
CA SER A 110 38.69 -2.20 -18.72
C SER A 110 38.17 -3.66 -18.76
N GLU A 111 39.10 -4.61 -18.66
CA GLU A 111 38.74 -6.03 -18.61
C GLU A 111 37.77 -6.34 -17.46
N LYS A 112 37.96 -5.68 -16.30
CA LYS A 112 37.06 -5.80 -15.14
C LYS A 112 35.62 -5.34 -15.48
N GLN A 113 35.47 -4.26 -16.24
CA GLN A 113 34.16 -3.79 -16.67
C GLN A 113 33.50 -4.77 -17.64
N LYS A 114 34.26 -5.34 -18.58
CA LYS A 114 33.77 -6.34 -19.52
C LYS A 114 33.32 -7.62 -18.82
N GLU A 115 34.10 -8.10 -17.84
CA GLU A 115 33.70 -9.25 -17.01
C GLU A 115 32.43 -8.95 -16.19
N THR A 116 32.35 -7.78 -15.59
CA THR A 116 31.14 -7.36 -14.85
C THR A 116 29.92 -7.35 -15.76
N ILE A 117 30.01 -6.79 -16.95
CA ILE A 117 28.90 -6.78 -17.93
C ILE A 117 28.53 -8.19 -18.35
N LYS A 118 29.47 -9.08 -18.62
CA LYS A 118 29.21 -10.50 -18.98
C LYS A 118 28.42 -11.21 -17.89
N HIS A 119 28.70 -10.91 -16.63
CA HIS A 119 27.93 -11.42 -15.50
C HIS A 119 26.53 -10.79 -15.44
N LEU A 120 26.43 -9.47 -15.54
CA LEU A 120 25.17 -8.72 -15.41
C LEU A 120 24.14 -9.10 -16.50
N ILE A 121 24.56 -9.25 -17.76
CA ILE A 121 23.64 -9.62 -18.86
C ILE A 121 23.03 -11.02 -18.73
N GLN A 122 23.57 -11.85 -17.84
CA GLN A 122 23.03 -13.18 -17.51
C GLN A 122 22.11 -13.12 -16.29
N HIS A 123 22.04 -11.97 -15.58
CA HIS A 123 21.24 -11.83 -14.38
C HIS A 123 19.74 -11.92 -14.70
N PRO A 124 18.95 -12.79 -13.99
CA PRO A 124 17.54 -13.02 -14.30
C PRO A 124 16.70 -11.74 -14.35
N VAL A 125 16.92 -10.82 -13.42
CA VAL A 125 16.19 -9.54 -13.34
C VAL A 125 16.48 -8.67 -14.57
N ILE A 126 17.74 -8.63 -15.04
CA ILE A 126 18.10 -7.85 -16.23
C ILE A 126 17.47 -8.47 -17.48
N ILE A 127 17.50 -9.79 -17.61
CA ILE A 127 16.88 -10.48 -18.76
C ILE A 127 15.35 -10.27 -18.73
N GLY A 128 14.72 -10.48 -17.58
CA GLY A 128 13.27 -10.43 -17.46
C GLY A 128 12.68 -9.01 -17.57
N LEU A 129 13.42 -7.99 -17.11
CA LEU A 129 12.97 -6.61 -17.13
C LEU A 129 13.59 -5.73 -18.22
N ALA A 130 14.41 -6.27 -19.15
CA ALA A 130 15.12 -5.48 -20.14
C ALA A 130 14.23 -4.52 -20.95
N ASN A 131 13.13 -5.03 -21.51
CA ASN A 131 12.19 -4.22 -22.28
C ASN A 131 11.42 -3.23 -21.40
N THR A 132 11.04 -3.64 -20.19
CA THR A 132 10.37 -2.79 -19.20
C THR A 132 11.27 -1.63 -18.78
N PHE A 133 12.55 -1.91 -18.49
CA PHE A 133 13.53 -0.90 -18.12
C PHE A 133 13.82 0.08 -19.24
N LYS A 134 13.87 -0.39 -20.50
CA LYS A 134 13.99 0.46 -21.68
C LYS A 134 12.83 1.47 -21.77
N GLU A 135 11.60 1.01 -21.57
CA GLU A 135 10.43 1.89 -21.60
C GLU A 135 10.42 2.89 -20.43
N ILE A 136 10.84 2.46 -19.22
CA ILE A 136 11.06 3.35 -18.07
C ILE A 136 12.04 4.47 -18.44
N THR A 137 13.18 4.11 -19.07
CA THR A 137 14.20 5.06 -19.52
C THR A 137 13.65 6.02 -20.56
N ASN A 138 12.88 5.54 -21.53
CA ASN A 138 12.26 6.35 -22.57
C ASN A 138 11.28 7.37 -21.97
N ILE A 139 10.40 6.95 -21.05
CA ILE A 139 9.47 7.86 -20.36
C ILE A 139 10.23 8.93 -19.56
N ARG A 140 11.28 8.53 -18.80
CA ARG A 140 12.11 9.48 -18.06
C ARG A 140 12.78 10.51 -18.97
N ASN A 141 13.27 10.08 -20.12
CA ASN A 141 13.89 10.98 -21.09
C ASN A 141 12.87 11.95 -21.70
N ASP A 142 11.66 11.49 -22.03
CA ASP A 142 10.57 12.36 -22.50
C ASP A 142 10.29 13.50 -21.49
N PHE A 143 10.32 13.22 -20.18
CA PHE A 143 10.20 14.26 -19.15
C PHE A 143 11.40 15.21 -19.12
N ASN A 144 12.62 14.69 -19.23
CA ASN A 144 13.85 15.49 -19.15
C ASN A 144 13.98 16.44 -20.35
N HIS A 145 13.47 16.06 -21.51
CA HIS A 145 13.50 16.85 -22.73
C HIS A 145 12.19 17.61 -23.00
N ALA A 146 11.28 17.67 -21.99
CA ALA A 146 9.99 18.37 -22.08
C ALA A 146 9.15 17.99 -23.33
N GLY A 147 9.35 16.78 -23.85
CA GLY A 147 8.68 16.31 -25.07
C GLY A 147 9.22 16.90 -26.37
N GLU A 148 10.35 17.60 -26.34
CA GLU A 148 10.96 18.21 -27.54
C GLU A 148 11.89 17.26 -28.29
N ASP A 149 11.85 15.95 -28.00
CA ASP A 149 12.62 14.97 -28.73
C ASP A 149 11.98 14.67 -30.12
N ARG A 150 12.83 14.28 -31.09
CA ARG A 150 12.45 14.07 -32.51
C ARG A 150 11.35 13.04 -32.74
N GLY A 151 11.00 12.24 -31.73
CA GLY A 151 9.92 11.24 -31.77
C GLY A 151 8.52 11.80 -31.48
N GLY A 152 8.40 13.07 -31.08
CA GLY A 152 7.15 13.70 -30.64
C GLY A 152 6.78 13.38 -29.17
N ALA A 153 6.12 14.33 -28.51
CA ALA A 153 5.72 14.20 -27.12
C ALA A 153 4.64 13.13 -26.91
N ARG A 154 4.84 12.25 -25.94
CA ARG A 154 3.79 11.33 -25.49
C ARG A 154 2.68 12.11 -24.76
N GLY A 155 1.42 11.76 -24.99
CA GLY A 155 0.32 12.36 -24.26
C GLY A 155 0.35 11.99 -22.76
N VAL A 156 -0.06 12.92 -21.89
CA VAL A 156 -0.04 12.77 -20.42
C VAL A 156 -0.69 11.46 -19.94
N LYS A 157 -1.83 11.08 -20.51
CA LYS A 157 -2.51 9.82 -20.18
C LYS A 157 -1.65 8.59 -20.50
N SER A 158 -0.94 8.60 -21.62
CA SER A 158 -0.04 7.50 -22.02
C SER A 158 1.16 7.39 -21.09
N ILE A 159 1.71 8.53 -20.66
CA ILE A 159 2.83 8.57 -19.69
C ILE A 159 2.38 8.03 -18.34
N THR A 160 1.27 8.52 -17.79
CA THR A 160 0.77 8.11 -16.46
C THR A 160 0.45 6.62 -16.43
N SER A 161 -0.30 6.13 -17.42
CA SER A 161 -0.62 4.70 -17.51
C SER A 161 0.62 3.84 -17.75
N GLY A 162 1.60 4.35 -18.47
CA GLY A 162 2.88 3.68 -18.69
C GLY A 162 3.67 3.51 -17.39
N ILE A 163 3.78 4.57 -16.58
CA ILE A 163 4.50 4.52 -15.29
C ILE A 163 3.86 3.50 -14.35
N ASP A 164 2.53 3.53 -14.21
CA ASP A 164 1.80 2.58 -13.35
C ASP A 164 2.00 1.13 -13.84
N LYS A 165 1.84 0.90 -15.14
CA LYS A 165 2.07 -0.40 -15.76
C LYS A 165 3.48 -0.93 -15.46
N TYR A 166 4.51 -0.13 -15.71
CA TYR A 166 5.90 -0.60 -15.56
C TYR A 166 6.32 -0.73 -14.10
N LEU A 167 5.77 0.09 -13.21
CA LEU A 167 5.95 -0.09 -11.77
C LEU A 167 5.35 -1.43 -11.32
N ASN A 168 4.13 -1.76 -11.74
CA ASN A 168 3.48 -3.02 -11.39
C ASN A 168 4.25 -4.22 -11.96
N ILE A 169 4.63 -4.20 -13.24
CA ILE A 169 5.44 -5.28 -13.85
C ILE A 169 6.74 -5.49 -13.07
N THR A 170 7.40 -4.40 -12.66
CA THR A 170 8.66 -4.48 -11.90
C THR A 170 8.44 -5.11 -10.54
N LEU A 171 7.42 -4.66 -9.80
CA LEU A 171 7.11 -5.19 -8.47
C LEU A 171 6.70 -6.67 -8.52
N ASP A 172 5.84 -7.03 -9.48
CA ASP A 172 5.39 -8.42 -9.67
C ASP A 172 6.56 -9.34 -10.02
N TYR A 173 7.46 -8.89 -10.91
CA TYR A 173 8.65 -9.66 -11.29
C TYR A 173 9.59 -9.87 -10.08
N LEU A 174 9.73 -8.87 -9.22
CA LEU A 174 10.58 -8.94 -8.03
C LEU A 174 9.90 -9.65 -6.85
N GLY A 175 8.64 -10.09 -6.97
CA GLY A 175 7.89 -10.70 -5.90
C GLY A 175 7.60 -9.74 -4.73
N ILE A 176 7.66 -8.44 -4.98
CA ILE A 176 7.36 -7.41 -3.99
C ILE A 176 5.85 -7.21 -3.96
N SER A 177 5.20 -7.68 -2.90
CA SER A 177 3.76 -7.50 -2.74
C SER A 177 3.38 -6.02 -2.71
N ASN A 178 2.43 -5.62 -3.54
CA ASN A 178 1.84 -4.28 -3.56
C ASN A 178 0.96 -4.03 -2.31
N SER A 179 1.47 -4.31 -1.11
CA SER A 179 0.73 -4.12 0.14
C SER A 179 0.53 -2.64 0.53
N ALA A 180 1.00 -1.72 -0.29
CA ALA A 180 0.81 -0.29 -0.07
C ALA A 180 0.59 0.42 -1.41
N ALA A 181 -0.63 0.39 -1.90
CA ALA A 181 -1.26 1.36 -2.80
C ALA A 181 -1.95 0.72 -4.00
N THR A 182 -3.17 0.35 -3.87
CA THR A 182 -4.11 0.41 -4.98
C THR A 182 -4.44 1.88 -5.26
N SER A 183 -3.79 2.46 -6.25
CA SER A 183 -4.39 3.56 -7.03
C SER A 183 -5.64 3.04 -7.73
N PRO A 184 -6.65 3.85 -8.00
CA PRO A 184 -7.87 3.41 -8.63
C PRO A 184 -7.62 3.00 -10.08
N THR A 185 -7.15 1.79 -10.29
CA THR A 185 -7.46 1.03 -11.50
C THR A 185 -8.96 0.83 -11.46
N GLN A 186 -9.66 1.06 -12.55
CA GLN A 186 -11.11 0.82 -12.65
C GLN A 186 -11.47 -0.47 -11.93
N PRO A 187 -12.48 -0.48 -11.06
CA PRO A 187 -12.76 -1.60 -10.18
C PRO A 187 -13.11 -2.83 -11.02
N GLN A 188 -12.23 -3.81 -11.03
CA GLN A 188 -12.78 -5.16 -10.93
C GLN A 188 -13.63 -5.15 -9.67
N PRO A 189 -14.86 -5.69 -9.67
CA PRO A 189 -15.72 -5.65 -8.49
C PRO A 189 -14.98 -6.38 -7.35
N GLN A 190 -14.27 -5.62 -6.50
CA GLN A 190 -13.85 -6.16 -5.22
C GLN A 190 -15.14 -6.54 -4.53
N SER A 191 -15.27 -7.82 -4.16
CA SER A 191 -16.43 -8.29 -3.41
C SER A 191 -16.57 -7.37 -2.20
N ALA A 192 -17.74 -6.78 -2.05
CA ALA A 192 -18.04 -5.95 -0.90
C ALA A 192 -17.80 -6.75 0.38
N LEU A 193 -17.20 -6.15 1.40
CA LEU A 193 -16.90 -6.79 2.67
C LEU A 193 -17.71 -6.17 3.80
N PHE A 194 -18.29 -7.03 4.62
CA PHE A 194 -18.93 -6.68 5.87
C PHE A 194 -18.03 -7.14 7.03
N VAL A 195 -17.33 -6.20 7.65
CA VAL A 195 -16.40 -6.49 8.74
C VAL A 195 -17.15 -6.42 10.07
N ASN A 196 -17.30 -7.53 10.73
CA ASN A 196 -17.90 -7.62 12.06
C ASN A 196 -16.81 -7.48 13.13
N LEU A 197 -16.71 -6.31 13.73
CA LEU A 197 -15.86 -6.04 14.91
C LEU A 197 -16.78 -5.97 16.14
N SER A 198 -17.05 -7.12 16.75
CA SER A 198 -17.94 -7.20 17.91
C SER A 198 -17.58 -8.37 18.82
N ASN A 199 -18.18 -8.40 20.03
CA ASN A 199 -18.09 -9.53 20.95
C ASN A 199 -18.95 -10.73 20.53
N HIS A 200 -19.68 -10.61 19.42
CA HIS A 200 -20.59 -11.64 18.92
C HIS A 200 -20.15 -12.06 17.51
N PRO A 201 -19.41 -13.17 17.38
CA PRO A 201 -18.99 -13.68 16.08
C PRO A 201 -20.21 -14.05 15.22
N SER A 202 -20.10 -13.84 13.92
CA SER A 202 -21.22 -14.06 12.97
C SER A 202 -21.76 -15.48 12.98
N SER A 203 -20.96 -16.46 13.40
CA SER A 203 -21.37 -17.85 13.60
C SER A 203 -22.47 -18.04 14.66
N THR A 204 -22.65 -17.07 15.56
CA THR A 204 -23.67 -17.09 16.60
C THR A 204 -24.92 -16.28 16.24
N TRP A 205 -24.94 -15.64 15.07
CA TRP A 205 -26.04 -14.76 14.67
C TRP A 205 -27.28 -15.53 14.20
N GLN A 206 -28.42 -14.91 14.41
CA GLN A 206 -29.68 -15.40 13.85
C GLN A 206 -29.66 -15.27 12.32
N SER A 207 -30.44 -16.10 11.61
CA SER A 207 -30.51 -16.10 10.15
C SER A 207 -30.85 -14.72 9.57
N ALA A 208 -31.76 -13.98 10.20
CA ALA A 208 -32.15 -12.64 9.77
C ALA A 208 -30.97 -11.65 9.82
N GLN A 209 -30.11 -11.74 10.83
CA GLN A 209 -28.92 -10.88 10.95
C GLN A 209 -27.87 -11.25 9.91
N LEU A 210 -27.65 -12.56 9.67
CA LEU A 210 -26.74 -13.04 8.64
C LEU A 210 -27.17 -12.61 7.23
N GLU A 211 -28.45 -12.72 6.92
CA GLU A 211 -28.99 -12.29 5.63
C GLU A 211 -28.88 -10.79 5.42
N ALA A 212 -29.15 -10.01 6.46
CA ALA A 212 -28.98 -8.57 6.42
C ALA A 212 -27.52 -8.18 6.22
N ALA A 213 -26.56 -8.85 6.88
CA ALA A 213 -25.13 -8.59 6.73
C ALA A 213 -24.61 -8.92 5.32
N LYS A 214 -25.06 -10.03 4.73
CA LYS A 214 -24.70 -10.45 3.37
C LYS A 214 -25.09 -9.44 2.30
N GLN A 215 -26.08 -8.58 2.55
CA GLN A 215 -26.42 -7.50 1.62
C GLN A 215 -25.32 -6.44 1.49
N TYR A 216 -24.44 -6.33 2.48
CA TYR A 216 -23.31 -5.41 2.49
C TYR A 216 -22.01 -6.07 1.97
N GLY A 217 -21.96 -7.40 1.87
CA GLY A 217 -20.80 -8.11 1.35
C GLY A 217 -20.47 -9.42 2.06
N GLU A 218 -19.31 -9.96 1.78
CA GLU A 218 -18.76 -11.13 2.48
C GLU A 218 -18.45 -10.78 3.94
N ILE A 219 -18.86 -11.65 4.87
CA ILE A 219 -18.72 -11.39 6.31
C ILE A 219 -17.34 -11.85 6.77
N ILE A 220 -16.62 -10.95 7.43
CA ILE A 220 -15.34 -11.22 8.11
C ILE A 220 -15.48 -10.86 9.57
N ASP A 221 -15.19 -11.80 10.46
CA ASP A 221 -15.18 -11.56 11.91
C ASP A 221 -13.80 -11.05 12.37
N ILE A 222 -13.82 -10.05 13.24
CA ILE A 222 -12.67 -9.58 14.04
C ILE A 222 -13.15 -9.53 15.50
N ASP A 223 -12.41 -10.18 16.38
CA ASP A 223 -12.73 -10.16 17.81
C ASP A 223 -12.56 -8.75 18.37
N PHE A 224 -13.61 -8.25 19.05
CA PHE A 224 -13.51 -6.98 19.76
C PHE A 224 -12.61 -7.14 20.99
N PRO A 225 -11.60 -6.27 21.20
CA PRO A 225 -10.65 -6.44 22.30
C PRO A 225 -11.28 -6.20 23.65
N ALA A 226 -10.78 -6.92 24.65
CA ALA A 226 -11.09 -6.60 26.03
C ALA A 226 -10.45 -5.25 26.42
N VAL A 227 -11.26 -4.32 26.93
CA VAL A 227 -10.81 -3.02 27.42
C VAL A 227 -10.89 -3.03 28.95
N ASP A 228 -9.74 -2.81 29.61
CA ASP A 228 -9.69 -2.69 31.05
C ASP A 228 -10.45 -1.44 31.51
N ALA A 229 -11.32 -1.58 32.50
CA ALA A 229 -12.09 -0.45 33.05
C ALA A 229 -11.20 0.68 33.64
N LEU A 230 -9.97 0.37 34.01
CA LEU A 230 -8.97 1.33 34.49
C LEU A 230 -8.05 1.85 33.37
N CYS A 231 -8.33 1.47 32.13
CA CYS A 231 -7.53 1.88 30.98
C CYS A 231 -7.58 3.39 30.77
N LEU A 232 -6.43 4.00 30.57
CA LEU A 232 -6.34 5.43 30.27
C LEU A 232 -6.85 5.73 28.85
N PRO A 233 -7.40 6.93 28.58
CA PRO A 233 -7.91 7.33 27.28
C PRO A 233 -6.90 7.13 26.14
N GLU A 234 -5.62 7.39 26.39
CA GLU A 234 -4.54 7.24 25.42
C GLU A 234 -4.38 5.78 24.96
N ARG A 235 -4.62 4.83 25.86
CA ARG A 235 -4.59 3.40 25.52
C ARG A 235 -5.79 3.01 24.68
N VAL A 236 -6.96 3.57 24.97
CA VAL A 236 -8.17 3.39 24.14
C VAL A 236 -7.94 3.92 22.74
N ASP A 237 -7.33 5.11 22.61
CA ASP A 237 -6.98 5.70 21.31
C ASP A 237 -5.98 4.84 20.52
N GLN A 238 -4.98 4.25 21.17
CA GLN A 238 -4.05 3.30 20.55
C GLN A 238 -4.77 2.07 20.01
N LEU A 239 -5.65 1.45 20.80
CA LEU A 239 -6.45 0.32 20.36
C LEU A 239 -7.37 0.70 19.18
N ALA A 240 -8.04 1.85 19.27
CA ALA A 240 -8.89 2.33 18.20
C ALA A 240 -8.13 2.49 16.88
N ASN A 241 -6.95 3.10 16.92
CA ASN A 241 -6.10 3.23 15.72
C ASN A 241 -5.69 1.87 15.15
N GLN A 242 -5.30 0.92 16.02
CA GLN A 242 -4.91 -0.42 15.59
C GLN A 242 -6.04 -1.14 14.87
N TYR A 243 -7.24 -1.19 15.47
CA TYR A 243 -8.39 -1.89 14.89
C TYR A 243 -8.97 -1.17 13.67
N ALA A 244 -9.00 0.16 13.68
CA ALA A 244 -9.40 0.92 12.49
C ALA A 244 -8.46 0.67 11.30
N LEU A 245 -7.14 0.61 11.53
CA LEU A 245 -6.16 0.27 10.50
C LEU A 245 -6.33 -1.15 9.96
N ASP A 246 -6.59 -2.13 10.82
CA ASP A 246 -6.85 -3.50 10.38
C ASP A 246 -8.07 -3.55 9.43
N ILE A 247 -9.14 -2.83 9.73
CA ILE A 247 -10.32 -2.74 8.87
C ILE A 247 -10.00 -2.00 7.55
N ILE A 248 -9.35 -0.83 7.61
CA ILE A 248 -9.00 0.00 6.45
C ILE A 248 -8.14 -0.79 5.44
N ASN A 249 -7.23 -1.62 5.93
CA ASN A 249 -6.33 -2.41 5.08
C ASN A 249 -7.00 -3.58 4.36
N ARG A 250 -8.28 -3.88 4.63
CA ARG A 250 -9.00 -5.01 4.00
C ARG A 250 -9.62 -4.69 2.65
N GLY A 251 -9.74 -3.41 2.29
CA GLY A 251 -10.30 -3.04 1.00
C GLY A 251 -10.50 -1.54 0.80
N ALA A 252 -11.00 -1.17 -0.37
CA ALA A 252 -11.35 0.21 -0.65
C ALA A 252 -12.50 0.69 0.26
N PRO A 253 -12.50 1.94 0.75
CA PRO A 253 -13.53 2.45 1.63
C PRO A 253 -14.97 2.27 1.12
N THR A 254 -15.17 2.38 -0.20
CA THR A 254 -16.47 2.19 -0.85
C THR A 254 -16.95 0.74 -0.88
N CYS A 255 -16.05 -0.23 -0.66
CA CYS A 255 -16.36 -1.66 -0.62
C CYS A 255 -16.45 -2.21 0.81
N LEU A 256 -16.19 -1.37 1.83
CA LEU A 256 -16.20 -1.77 3.23
C LEU A 256 -17.45 -1.27 3.95
N THR A 257 -18.06 -2.16 4.73
CA THR A 257 -19.03 -1.81 5.77
C THR A 257 -18.54 -2.42 7.08
N ALA A 258 -18.33 -1.60 8.10
CA ALA A 258 -17.89 -2.03 9.41
C ALA A 258 -19.06 -2.06 10.40
N HIS A 259 -19.37 -3.23 10.93
CA HIS A 259 -20.24 -3.41 12.09
C HIS A 259 -19.37 -3.34 13.34
N VAL A 260 -19.54 -2.29 14.14
CA VAL A 260 -18.69 -2.05 15.33
C VAL A 260 -19.57 -2.02 16.56
N MET A 261 -19.40 -3.00 17.46
CA MET A 261 -20.15 -3.08 18.72
C MET A 261 -19.31 -3.72 19.81
N GLY A 262 -19.07 -2.97 20.89
CA GLY A 262 -18.31 -3.44 22.04
C GLY A 262 -18.28 -2.39 23.16
N GLU A 263 -17.14 -2.24 23.83
CA GLU A 263 -16.96 -1.20 24.81
C GLU A 263 -17.18 0.19 24.17
N MET A 264 -17.98 1.05 24.82
CA MET A 264 -18.55 2.23 24.17
C MET A 264 -17.51 3.26 23.74
N THR A 265 -16.49 3.51 24.57
CA THR A 265 -15.48 4.55 24.28
C THR A 265 -14.58 4.11 23.14
N LEU A 266 -14.17 2.85 23.12
CA LEU A 266 -13.40 2.27 22.03
C LEU A 266 -14.23 2.20 20.73
N THR A 267 -15.48 1.75 20.82
CA THR A 267 -16.41 1.73 19.68
C THR A 267 -16.54 3.11 19.04
N PHE A 268 -16.78 4.15 19.86
CA PHE A 268 -16.91 5.53 19.39
C PHE A 268 -15.66 5.99 18.62
N ARG A 269 -14.47 5.76 19.19
CA ARG A 269 -13.19 6.14 18.55
C ARG A 269 -12.93 5.42 17.24
N ILE A 270 -13.21 4.10 17.18
CA ILE A 270 -13.08 3.32 15.95
C ILE A 270 -14.02 3.85 14.87
N VAL A 271 -15.28 4.09 15.21
CA VAL A 271 -16.29 4.60 14.28
C VAL A 271 -15.89 5.98 13.74
N GLU A 272 -15.42 6.91 14.59
CA GLU A 272 -14.91 8.20 14.14
C GLU A 272 -13.78 8.05 13.11
N LEU A 273 -12.79 7.19 13.40
CA LEU A 273 -11.66 6.94 12.50
C LEU A 273 -12.09 6.34 11.17
N LEU A 274 -12.98 5.37 11.17
CA LEU A 274 -13.47 4.71 9.95
C LEU A 274 -14.34 5.65 9.10
N LYS A 275 -15.24 6.43 9.73
CA LYS A 275 -16.06 7.43 9.02
C LYS A 275 -15.22 8.54 8.41
N ALA A 276 -14.13 8.95 9.06
CA ALA A 276 -13.18 9.91 8.51
C ALA A 276 -12.48 9.40 7.23
N GLN A 277 -12.44 8.07 7.03
CA GLN A 277 -11.93 7.44 5.80
C GLN A 277 -13.03 7.16 4.76
N GLY A 278 -14.28 7.55 5.03
CA GLY A 278 -15.42 7.29 4.14
C GLY A 278 -15.96 5.86 4.20
N ILE A 279 -15.60 5.10 5.23
CA ILE A 279 -16.12 3.74 5.45
C ILE A 279 -17.47 3.81 6.14
N ARG A 280 -18.44 3.06 5.63
CA ARG A 280 -19.76 2.93 6.25
C ARG A 280 -19.64 2.16 7.56
N CYS A 281 -20.17 2.75 8.64
CA CYS A 281 -20.20 2.13 9.97
C CYS A 281 -21.62 1.89 10.42
N VAL A 282 -21.91 0.68 10.92
CA VAL A 282 -23.24 0.28 11.36
C VAL A 282 -23.21 -0.38 12.74
N ALA A 283 -24.31 -0.29 13.46
CA ALA A 283 -24.60 -1.05 14.67
C ALA A 283 -25.83 -1.94 14.49
N SER A 284 -25.88 -3.09 15.16
CA SER A 284 -27.08 -3.91 15.28
C SER A 284 -28.08 -3.21 16.19
N THR A 285 -29.34 -3.13 15.74
CA THR A 285 -30.45 -2.78 16.63
C THR A 285 -31.24 -4.03 16.98
N THR A 286 -31.71 -4.10 18.24
CA THR A 286 -32.43 -5.25 18.76
C THR A 286 -33.71 -4.81 19.44
N GLU A 287 -34.74 -5.64 19.33
CA GLU A 287 -35.95 -5.56 20.14
C GLU A 287 -35.77 -6.41 21.40
N ARG A 288 -36.11 -5.83 22.53
CA ARG A 288 -36.08 -6.52 23.83
C ARG A 288 -37.40 -7.14 24.12
N ILE A 289 -37.49 -8.47 24.11
CA ILE A 289 -38.68 -9.25 24.49
C ILE A 289 -38.48 -9.75 25.91
N VAL A 290 -39.44 -9.44 26.79
CA VAL A 290 -39.46 -9.90 28.19
C VAL A 290 -40.59 -10.87 28.41
N THR A 291 -40.26 -12.12 28.73
CA THR A 291 -41.22 -13.17 29.07
C THR A 291 -41.21 -13.40 30.59
N ASN A 292 -42.37 -13.34 31.21
CA ASN A 292 -42.50 -13.69 32.63
C ASN A 292 -42.70 -15.20 32.75
N LEU A 293 -41.79 -15.88 33.45
CA LEU A 293 -41.87 -17.28 33.75
C LEU A 293 -42.78 -17.56 34.93
N PRO A 294 -43.34 -18.82 35.05
CA PRO A 294 -44.28 -19.19 36.16
C PRO A 294 -43.73 -19.03 37.57
N ASP A 295 -42.41 -18.98 37.72
CA ASP A 295 -41.69 -18.86 39.00
C ASP A 295 -41.28 -17.41 39.32
N ASN A 296 -41.93 -16.40 38.76
CA ASN A 296 -41.63 -14.96 38.90
C ASN A 296 -40.27 -14.53 38.32
N ARG A 297 -39.51 -15.38 37.66
CA ARG A 297 -38.35 -15.01 36.93
C ARG A 297 -38.73 -14.35 35.61
N LYS A 298 -37.90 -13.37 35.19
CA LYS A 298 -38.05 -12.72 33.90
C LYS A 298 -36.96 -13.22 32.98
N GLU A 299 -37.31 -13.79 31.86
CA GLU A 299 -36.41 -14.10 30.76
C GLU A 299 -36.43 -12.95 29.79
N THR A 300 -35.21 -12.45 29.44
CA THR A 300 -35.05 -11.37 28.46
C THR A 300 -34.34 -11.91 27.23
N GLN A 301 -34.99 -11.81 26.08
CA GLN A 301 -34.43 -12.16 24.79
C GLN A 301 -34.26 -10.90 23.95
N PHE A 302 -33.15 -10.78 23.25
CA PHE A 302 -32.88 -9.71 22.28
C PHE A 302 -32.98 -10.31 20.88
N THR A 303 -33.86 -9.74 20.06
CA THR A 303 -34.06 -10.18 18.67
C THR A 303 -33.54 -9.11 17.73
N PHE A 304 -32.68 -9.48 16.79
CA PHE A 304 -32.13 -8.56 15.79
C PHE A 304 -33.25 -7.94 14.94
N VAL A 305 -33.19 -6.64 14.69
CA VAL A 305 -34.13 -5.90 13.84
C VAL A 305 -33.49 -5.43 12.55
N GLN A 306 -32.41 -4.67 12.65
CA GLN A 306 -31.70 -4.13 11.48
C GLN A 306 -30.30 -3.64 11.85
N PHE A 307 -29.46 -3.42 10.82
CA PHE A 307 -28.28 -2.60 10.95
C PHE A 307 -28.66 -1.13 10.77
N ARG A 308 -28.14 -0.27 11.64
CA ARG A 308 -28.36 1.17 11.62
C ARG A 308 -27.01 1.89 11.52
N GLU A 309 -26.91 2.86 10.62
CA GLU A 309 -25.71 3.69 10.50
C GLU A 309 -25.49 4.57 11.75
N TYR A 310 -24.19 4.73 12.09
CA TYR A 310 -23.74 5.63 13.16
C TYR A 310 -23.85 7.10 12.76
#